data_5856d7e29a600dd0d3190d121b8826ef
#
_entry.id   5856d7e29a600dd0d3190d121b8826ef
#
_cell.length_a   1.000
_cell.length_b   1.000
_cell.length_c   1.000
_cell.angle_alpha   90.00
_cell.angle_beta   90.00
_cell.angle_gamma   90.00
#
_symmetry.space_group_name_H-M   'P 1'
#
loop_
_entity.id
_entity.type
_entity.pdbx_description
1 polymer ?
#
loop_
_entity_poly.entity_id
_entity_poly.type
_entity_poly.pdbx_seq_one_letter_code
_entity_poly.pdbx_strand_id
1 'polypeptide(L)'
;MKKIKKIMAAIDLSDYTCSVLETAELLAAGLQAELLVTNIINPENIETIKLAEQLEHDYKNFFQAVTADNYLEKIKEERSRQLDAMVEQLGMGHISARKIYRVGVPFEQLIWIVKDEDVDIVVIGPKGKTNLSTVLFGTTAEKVFRHCPVSVLSVREKKSDDLRACMFLESKKGQ
;
A
#
# COMPACT_ATOMS: atom_id res chain seq x y z
N MET A 1 13.39 24.42 -10.42
CA MET A 1 12.87 23.34 -9.55
C MET A 1 12.34 22.22 -10.44
N LYS A 2 12.64 20.94 -10.17
CA LYS A 2 12.06 19.80 -10.91
C LYS A 2 10.57 19.76 -10.63
N LYS A 3 9.74 19.74 -11.69
CA LYS A 3 8.28 19.62 -11.56
C LYS A 3 7.96 18.16 -11.16
N ILE A 4 7.16 17.97 -10.12
CA ILE A 4 6.61 16.67 -9.77
C ILE A 4 5.53 16.31 -10.78
N LYS A 5 5.65 15.16 -11.43
CA LYS A 5 4.75 14.71 -12.49
C LYS A 5 4.03 13.40 -12.15
N LYS A 6 4.63 12.55 -11.31
CA LYS A 6 4.06 11.25 -10.95
C LYS A 6 4.16 10.99 -9.46
N ILE A 7 3.06 10.61 -8.86
CA ILE A 7 2.93 10.22 -7.46
C ILE A 7 2.46 8.78 -7.39
N MET A 8 3.15 7.96 -6.62
CA MET A 8 2.79 6.57 -6.39
C MET A 8 2.20 6.40 -5.00
N ALA A 9 0.95 5.93 -4.92
CA ALA A 9 0.34 5.42 -3.70
C ALA A 9 0.63 3.93 -3.57
N ALA A 10 1.48 3.55 -2.60
CA ALA A 10 1.79 2.15 -2.30
C ALA A 10 0.82 1.63 -1.23
N ILE A 11 -0.09 0.73 -1.63
CA ILE A 11 -1.14 0.19 -0.77
C ILE A 11 -1.03 -1.32 -0.62
N ASP A 12 -1.50 -1.84 0.50
CA ASP A 12 -1.54 -3.28 0.79
C ASP A 12 -2.92 -3.77 1.25
N LEU A 13 -3.95 -2.93 1.12
CA LEU A 13 -5.31 -3.17 1.60
C LEU A 13 -5.38 -3.37 3.13
N SER A 14 -4.53 -2.67 3.87
CA SER A 14 -4.60 -2.52 5.33
C SER A 14 -5.43 -1.29 5.72
N ASP A 15 -5.55 -1.06 7.03
CA ASP A 15 -6.25 0.10 7.61
C ASP A 15 -5.72 1.45 7.10
N TYR A 16 -4.44 1.51 6.71
CA TYR A 16 -3.82 2.73 6.18
C TYR A 16 -4.16 3.03 4.72
N THR A 17 -4.80 2.08 4.00
CA THR A 17 -5.05 2.24 2.55
C THR A 17 -5.85 3.48 2.22
N CYS A 18 -6.93 3.75 2.95
CA CYS A 18 -7.76 4.93 2.74
C CYS A 18 -6.98 6.23 2.91
N SER A 19 -6.26 6.37 4.03
CA SER A 19 -5.47 7.59 4.31
C SER A 19 -4.32 7.79 3.30
N VAL A 20 -3.72 6.70 2.81
CA VAL A 20 -2.69 6.76 1.77
C VAL A 20 -3.29 7.25 0.45
N LEU A 21 -4.45 6.71 0.05
CA LEU A 21 -5.14 7.11 -1.17
C LEU A 21 -5.58 8.57 -1.13
N GLU A 22 -6.24 9.00 -0.05
CA GLU A 22 -6.67 10.40 0.15
C GLU A 22 -5.50 11.37 0.07
N THR A 23 -4.40 11.05 0.76
CA THR A 23 -3.21 11.90 0.76
C THR A 23 -2.55 11.97 -0.62
N ALA A 24 -2.43 10.82 -1.30
CA ALA A 24 -1.81 10.75 -2.61
C ALA A 24 -2.65 11.48 -3.67
N GLU A 25 -3.97 11.38 -3.58
CA GLU A 25 -4.90 12.10 -4.45
C GLU A 25 -4.80 13.61 -4.24
N LEU A 26 -4.88 14.06 -3.00
CA LEU A 26 -4.76 15.48 -2.68
C LEU A 26 -3.47 16.08 -3.24
N LEU A 27 -2.35 15.35 -3.11
CA LEU A 27 -1.07 15.76 -3.68
C LEU A 27 -1.09 15.77 -5.21
N ALA A 28 -1.63 14.72 -5.83
CA ALA A 28 -1.69 14.60 -7.28
C ALA A 28 -2.55 15.71 -7.89
N ALA A 29 -3.72 15.98 -7.30
CA ALA A 29 -4.59 17.07 -7.72
C ALA A 29 -3.93 18.45 -7.56
N GLY A 30 -3.33 18.71 -6.38
CA GLY A 30 -2.67 20.00 -6.10
C GLY A 30 -1.44 20.27 -6.98
N LEU A 31 -0.72 19.24 -7.38
CA LEU A 31 0.48 19.33 -8.20
C LEU A 31 0.23 19.10 -9.69
N GLN A 32 -1.00 18.76 -10.08
CA GLN A 32 -1.38 18.34 -11.44
C GLN A 32 -0.47 17.19 -11.92
N ALA A 33 -0.27 16.20 -11.05
CA ALA A 33 0.55 15.01 -11.29
C ALA A 33 -0.32 13.79 -11.58
N GLU A 34 0.23 12.84 -12.34
CA GLU A 34 -0.37 11.52 -12.53
C GLU A 34 -0.35 10.74 -11.21
N LEU A 35 -1.46 10.08 -10.86
CA LEU A 35 -1.55 9.20 -9.71
C LEU A 35 -1.44 7.74 -10.15
N LEU A 36 -0.45 7.04 -9.60
CA LEU A 36 -0.29 5.59 -9.71
C LEU A 36 -0.72 4.94 -8.40
N VAL A 37 -1.66 4.01 -8.44
CA VAL A 37 -2.04 3.20 -7.28
C VAL A 37 -1.44 1.81 -7.44
N THR A 38 -0.55 1.45 -6.53
CA THR A 38 0.26 0.24 -6.64
C THR A 38 -0.03 -0.72 -5.50
N ASN A 39 -0.31 -1.98 -5.84
CA ASN A 39 -0.44 -3.07 -4.89
C ASN A 39 0.50 -4.23 -5.27
N ILE A 40 1.30 -4.69 -4.32
CA ILE A 40 2.21 -5.81 -4.53
C ILE A 40 1.63 -7.07 -3.90
N ILE A 41 1.54 -8.12 -4.70
CA ILE A 41 1.11 -9.45 -4.28
C ILE A 41 2.36 -10.21 -3.85
N ASN A 42 2.53 -10.43 -2.53
CA ASN A 42 3.65 -11.23 -2.03
C ASN A 42 3.31 -12.73 -2.17
N PRO A 43 4.11 -13.52 -2.90
CA PRO A 43 3.90 -14.96 -3.07
C PRO A 43 3.93 -15.73 -1.75
N GLU A 44 4.77 -15.34 -0.79
CA GLU A 44 4.85 -15.98 0.52
C GLU A 44 3.51 -15.95 1.27
N ASN A 45 2.79 -14.83 1.15
CA ASN A 45 1.44 -14.74 1.73
C ASN A 45 0.43 -15.64 1.01
N ILE A 46 0.64 -15.90 -0.28
CA ILE A 46 -0.21 -16.78 -1.08
C ILE A 46 -0.03 -18.23 -0.65
N GLU A 47 1.20 -18.69 -0.47
CA GLU A 47 1.49 -20.06 -0.02
C GLU A 47 0.90 -20.34 1.36
N THR A 48 0.98 -19.38 2.28
CA THR A 48 0.40 -19.48 3.61
C THR A 48 -1.13 -19.58 3.56
N ILE A 49 -1.78 -18.80 2.69
CA ILE A 49 -3.23 -18.85 2.49
C ILE A 49 -3.63 -20.19 1.88
N LYS A 50 -2.93 -20.66 0.85
CA LYS A 50 -3.19 -21.98 0.23
C LYS A 50 -3.05 -23.12 1.22
N LEU A 51 -2.03 -23.07 2.08
CA LEU A 51 -1.82 -24.07 3.11
C LEU A 51 -2.98 -24.08 4.13
N ALA A 52 -3.47 -22.91 4.53
CA ALA A 52 -4.62 -22.80 5.43
C ALA A 52 -5.91 -23.33 4.77
N GLU A 53 -6.17 -22.99 3.52
CA GLU A 53 -7.33 -23.50 2.76
C GLU A 53 -7.24 -25.02 2.50
N GLN A 54 -6.04 -25.57 2.30
CA GLN A 54 -5.82 -27.01 2.15
C GLN A 54 -6.09 -27.80 3.43
N LEU A 55 -5.89 -27.19 4.59
CA LEU A 55 -6.18 -27.81 5.88
C LEU A 55 -7.70 -27.82 6.20
N GLU A 56 -8.48 -26.96 5.57
CA GLU A 56 -9.93 -26.84 5.79
C GLU A 56 -10.80 -27.60 4.77
N HIS A 57 -10.28 -28.00 3.61
CA HIS A 57 -11.07 -28.61 2.55
C HIS A 57 -10.52 -29.95 2.04
N ASP A 58 -11.37 -30.98 2.08
CA ASP A 58 -11.14 -32.35 1.64
C ASP A 58 -10.43 -32.50 0.28
N TYR A 59 -9.43 -33.33 0.25
CA TYR A 59 -8.40 -33.65 -0.73
C TYR A 59 -8.85 -33.98 -2.17
N LYS A 60 -10.14 -34.01 -2.52
CA LYS A 60 -10.58 -34.61 -3.79
C LYS A 60 -10.85 -33.68 -4.96
N ASN A 61 -11.01 -32.37 -4.77
CA ASN A 61 -11.39 -31.45 -5.85
C ASN A 61 -10.31 -30.44 -6.28
N PHE A 62 -9.15 -30.45 -5.64
CA PHE A 62 -8.16 -29.39 -5.84
C PHE A 62 -7.15 -29.64 -6.98
N PHE A 63 -7.03 -30.87 -7.49
CA PHE A 63 -6.04 -31.23 -8.52
C PHE A 63 -6.47 -30.94 -9.96
N GLN A 64 -7.66 -30.44 -10.18
CA GLN A 64 -8.20 -30.26 -11.52
C GLN A 64 -8.22 -28.81 -12.00
N ALA A 65 -7.16 -28.09 -12.10
CA ALA A 65 -7.14 -26.88 -12.93
C ALA A 65 -6.99 -25.50 -12.26
N VAL A 66 -6.05 -25.31 -11.38
CA VAL A 66 -5.58 -23.93 -11.23
C VAL A 66 -4.10 -23.90 -11.53
N THR A 67 -3.74 -23.58 -12.76
CA THR A 67 -2.37 -23.18 -13.08
C THR A 67 -2.05 -21.94 -12.23
N ALA A 68 -0.81 -21.80 -11.76
CA ALA A 68 -0.38 -20.68 -10.93
C ALA A 68 -0.77 -19.32 -11.53
N ASP A 69 -0.82 -19.23 -12.86
CA ASP A 69 -1.22 -18.03 -13.59
C ASP A 69 -2.70 -17.67 -13.39
N ASN A 70 -3.62 -18.65 -13.47
CA ASN A 70 -5.04 -18.40 -13.23
C ASN A 70 -5.32 -17.96 -11.79
N TYR A 71 -4.55 -18.46 -10.84
CA TYR A 71 -4.69 -18.06 -9.44
C TYR A 71 -4.23 -16.63 -9.20
N LEU A 72 -3.11 -16.24 -9.78
CA LEU A 72 -2.59 -14.87 -9.70
C LEU A 72 -3.55 -13.86 -10.35
N GLU A 73 -4.16 -14.19 -11.49
CA GLU A 73 -5.16 -13.33 -12.11
C GLU A 73 -6.40 -13.16 -11.22
N LYS A 74 -6.91 -14.23 -10.62
CA LYS A 74 -8.02 -14.14 -9.66
C LYS A 74 -7.69 -13.25 -8.46
N ILE A 75 -6.45 -13.33 -7.92
CA ILE A 75 -6.02 -12.45 -6.83
C ILE A 75 -5.97 -10.98 -7.29
N LYS A 76 -5.46 -10.71 -8.48
CA LYS A 76 -5.43 -9.34 -9.04
C LYS A 76 -6.85 -8.79 -9.21
N GLU A 77 -7.76 -9.58 -9.77
CA GLU A 77 -9.18 -9.20 -9.92
C GLU A 77 -9.84 -8.90 -8.59
N GLU A 78 -9.63 -9.75 -7.59
CA GLU A 78 -10.20 -9.56 -6.25
C GLU A 78 -9.65 -8.29 -5.59
N ARG A 79 -8.33 -8.07 -5.66
CA ARG A 79 -7.70 -6.85 -5.13
C ARG A 79 -8.14 -5.59 -5.86
N SER A 80 -8.35 -5.69 -7.19
CA SER A 80 -8.91 -4.59 -7.96
C SER A 80 -10.32 -4.25 -7.51
N ARG A 81 -11.19 -5.25 -7.32
CA ARG A 81 -12.55 -5.05 -6.80
C ARG A 81 -12.57 -4.42 -5.41
N GLN A 82 -11.69 -4.89 -4.49
CA GLN A 82 -11.56 -4.31 -3.15
C GLN A 82 -11.12 -2.85 -3.20
N LEU A 83 -10.14 -2.54 -4.04
CA LEU A 83 -9.69 -1.18 -4.25
C LEU A 83 -10.77 -0.28 -4.83
N ASP A 84 -11.51 -0.77 -5.84
CA ASP A 84 -12.60 -0.01 -6.46
C ASP A 84 -13.71 0.31 -5.46
N ALA A 85 -14.08 -0.65 -4.63
CA ALA A 85 -15.05 -0.44 -3.56
C ALA A 85 -14.57 0.60 -2.53
N MET A 86 -13.27 0.58 -2.16
CA MET A 86 -12.70 1.59 -1.26
C MET A 86 -12.70 2.99 -1.89
N VAL A 87 -12.31 3.11 -3.15
CA VAL A 87 -12.31 4.37 -3.91
C VAL A 87 -13.72 4.95 -3.99
N GLU A 88 -14.72 4.12 -4.23
CA GLU A 88 -16.12 4.52 -4.28
C GLU A 88 -16.63 4.99 -2.92
N GLN A 89 -16.32 4.24 -1.83
CA GLN A 89 -16.69 4.61 -0.46
C GLN A 89 -16.08 5.95 -0.02
N LEU A 90 -14.88 6.26 -0.49
CA LEU A 90 -14.20 7.54 -0.22
C LEU A 90 -14.72 8.70 -1.09
N GLY A 91 -15.67 8.44 -1.99
CA GLY A 91 -16.15 9.45 -2.93
C GLY A 91 -15.10 9.86 -3.96
N MET A 92 -14.06 9.06 -4.14
CA MET A 92 -12.91 9.32 -4.99
C MET A 92 -13.11 8.77 -6.44
N GLY A 93 -14.34 8.40 -6.80
CA GLY A 93 -14.65 7.80 -8.11
C GLY A 93 -14.37 8.68 -9.34
N HIS A 94 -14.07 9.98 -9.12
CA HIS A 94 -13.66 10.91 -10.16
C HIS A 94 -12.15 10.90 -10.45
N ILE A 95 -11.35 10.13 -9.69
CA ILE A 95 -9.90 10.12 -9.82
C ILE A 95 -9.48 9.22 -10.97
N SER A 96 -8.78 9.79 -11.92
CA SER A 96 -8.09 9.05 -12.96
C SER A 96 -6.76 8.53 -12.41
N ALA A 97 -6.79 7.39 -11.70
CA ALA A 97 -5.59 6.74 -11.21
C ALA A 97 -5.27 5.49 -12.05
N ARG A 98 -4.00 5.33 -12.43
CA ARG A 98 -3.53 4.12 -13.08
C ARG A 98 -3.16 3.08 -12.02
N LYS A 99 -3.78 1.91 -12.07
CA LYS A 99 -3.54 0.81 -11.14
C LYS A 99 -2.42 -0.08 -11.64
N ILE A 100 -1.50 -0.42 -10.75
CA ILE A 100 -0.37 -1.32 -11.01
C ILE A 100 -0.39 -2.46 -10.00
N TYR A 101 -0.47 -3.68 -10.50
CA TYR A 101 -0.36 -4.90 -9.71
C TYR A 101 0.91 -5.65 -10.13
N ARG A 102 1.79 -5.94 -9.16
CA ARG A 102 2.98 -6.78 -9.39
C ARG A 102 3.05 -7.89 -8.36
N VAL A 103 3.72 -8.97 -8.72
CA VAL A 103 3.98 -10.12 -7.86
C VAL A 103 5.45 -10.11 -7.46
N GLY A 104 5.74 -10.34 -6.18
CA GLY A 104 7.10 -10.43 -5.67
C GLY A 104 7.27 -9.85 -4.27
N VAL A 105 8.50 -9.63 -3.87
CA VAL A 105 8.87 -9.02 -2.59
C VAL A 105 8.45 -7.55 -2.60
N PRO A 106 7.55 -7.11 -1.69
CA PRO A 106 6.92 -5.78 -1.80
C PRO A 106 7.91 -4.63 -1.94
N PHE A 107 8.93 -4.57 -1.11
CA PHE A 107 9.93 -3.51 -1.14
C PHE A 107 10.66 -3.45 -2.50
N GLU A 108 11.09 -4.59 -3.03
CA GLU A 108 11.84 -4.67 -4.30
C GLU A 108 10.98 -4.21 -5.47
N GLN A 109 9.74 -4.69 -5.52
CA GLN A 109 8.80 -4.32 -6.58
C GLN A 109 8.44 -2.85 -6.55
N LEU A 110 8.28 -2.25 -5.35
CA LEU A 110 8.03 -0.82 -5.23
C LEU A 110 9.21 0.01 -5.77
N ILE A 111 10.45 -0.34 -5.41
CA ILE A 111 11.65 0.35 -5.95
C ILE A 111 11.79 0.17 -7.47
N TRP A 112 11.44 -1.01 -7.99
CA TRP A 112 11.39 -1.27 -9.43
C TRP A 112 10.40 -0.34 -10.13
N ILE A 113 9.17 -0.23 -9.61
CA ILE A 113 8.13 0.63 -10.18
C ILE A 113 8.57 2.10 -10.14
N VAL A 114 9.19 2.56 -9.05
CA VAL A 114 9.70 3.93 -8.94
C VAL A 114 10.63 4.26 -10.11
N LYS A 115 11.52 3.33 -10.49
CA LYS A 115 12.48 3.52 -11.60
C LYS A 115 11.82 3.38 -12.97
N ASP A 116 11.01 2.34 -13.15
CA ASP A 116 10.39 1.96 -14.42
C ASP A 116 9.36 3.01 -14.89
N GLU A 117 8.63 3.59 -13.93
CA GLU A 117 7.58 4.57 -14.16
C GLU A 117 8.04 6.03 -14.02
N ASP A 118 9.29 6.28 -13.67
CA ASP A 118 9.83 7.63 -13.38
C ASP A 118 8.99 8.38 -12.32
N VAL A 119 8.71 7.70 -11.21
CA VAL A 119 7.95 8.27 -10.08
C VAL A 119 8.76 9.35 -9.37
N ASP A 120 8.11 10.44 -8.98
CA ASP A 120 8.76 11.55 -8.26
C ASP A 120 8.55 11.49 -6.74
N ILE A 121 7.39 10.96 -6.30
CA ILE A 121 7.04 10.83 -4.88
C ILE A 121 6.34 9.49 -4.63
N VAL A 122 6.72 8.81 -3.55
CA VAL A 122 6.03 7.64 -3.01
C VAL A 122 5.24 8.02 -1.78
N VAL A 123 3.96 7.68 -1.73
CA VAL A 123 3.08 7.81 -0.55
C VAL A 123 2.80 6.41 -0.03
N ILE A 124 3.10 6.15 1.25
CA ILE A 124 3.03 4.81 1.86
C ILE A 124 2.55 4.90 3.31
N GLY A 125 1.83 3.87 3.76
CA GLY A 125 1.51 3.71 5.19
C GLY A 125 2.77 3.36 6.02
N PRO A 126 2.80 3.68 7.31
CA PRO A 126 3.93 3.33 8.18
C PRO A 126 4.02 1.84 8.43
N LYS A 127 2.88 1.13 8.37
CA LYS A 127 2.74 -0.31 8.65
C LYS A 127 1.83 -0.94 7.61
N GLY A 128 1.90 -2.26 7.49
CA GLY A 128 1.01 -3.06 6.66
C GLY A 128 0.07 -3.94 7.49
N LYS A 129 -0.45 -5.00 6.88
CA LYS A 129 -1.43 -5.94 7.45
C LYS A 129 -1.00 -6.57 8.79
N THR A 130 0.29 -6.73 9.04
CA THR A 130 0.85 -7.25 10.30
C THR A 130 1.03 -6.16 11.36
N ASN A 131 0.03 -5.34 11.57
CA ASN A 131 0.06 -4.14 12.42
C ASN A 131 0.45 -4.45 13.88
N LEU A 132 1.73 -4.76 14.14
CA LEU A 132 2.26 -4.91 15.49
C LEU A 132 2.30 -3.54 16.18
N SER A 133 1.55 -3.38 17.26
CA SER A 133 1.40 -2.11 17.99
C SER A 133 2.72 -1.54 18.51
N THR A 134 3.71 -2.39 18.74
CA THR A 134 5.02 -2.02 19.31
C THR A 134 6.04 -1.52 18.28
N VAL A 135 5.78 -1.65 16.98
CA VAL A 135 6.72 -1.30 15.92
C VAL A 135 6.29 0.02 15.27
N LEU A 136 7.18 0.98 15.16
CA LEU A 136 6.91 2.29 14.56
C LEU A 136 6.75 2.22 13.04
N PHE A 137 7.56 1.39 12.37
CA PHE A 137 7.55 1.15 10.94
C PHE A 137 7.53 -0.34 10.63
N GLY A 138 6.72 -0.74 9.66
CA GLY A 138 6.73 -2.09 9.10
C GLY A 138 7.96 -2.31 8.20
N THR A 139 8.33 -3.58 8.01
CA THR A 139 9.53 -3.98 7.27
C THR A 139 9.60 -3.42 5.85
N THR A 140 8.48 -3.37 5.13
CA THR A 140 8.40 -2.79 3.78
C THR A 140 8.62 -1.29 3.80
N ALA A 141 7.90 -0.57 4.68
CA ALA A 141 8.02 0.88 4.79
C ALA A 141 9.45 1.29 5.17
N GLU A 142 10.06 0.63 6.15
CA GLU A 142 11.44 0.89 6.56
C GLU A 142 12.43 0.70 5.41
N LYS A 143 12.33 -0.41 4.66
CA LYS A 143 13.21 -0.66 3.51
C LYS A 143 13.00 0.36 2.39
N VAL A 144 11.75 0.76 2.12
CA VAL A 144 11.44 1.81 1.14
C VAL A 144 12.08 3.12 1.57
N PHE A 145 11.95 3.54 2.83
CA PHE A 145 12.60 4.76 3.34
C PHE A 145 14.12 4.75 3.17
N ARG A 146 14.77 3.61 3.37
CA ARG A 146 16.23 3.49 3.29
C ARG A 146 16.76 3.48 1.87
N HIS A 147 16.00 2.94 0.92
CA HIS A 147 16.52 2.59 -0.41
C HIS A 147 15.80 3.27 -1.57
N CYS A 148 14.69 3.99 -1.31
CA CYS A 148 13.97 4.69 -2.36
C CYS A 148 14.79 5.88 -2.89
N PRO A 149 15.00 5.99 -4.20
CA PRO A 149 15.79 7.08 -4.78
C PRO A 149 15.03 8.41 -4.86
N VAL A 150 13.73 8.41 -4.52
CA VAL A 150 12.86 9.59 -4.56
C VAL A 150 12.26 9.88 -3.19
N SER A 151 11.58 11.01 -3.04
CA SER A 151 10.93 11.40 -1.79
C SER A 151 9.87 10.38 -1.38
N VAL A 152 9.85 10.02 -0.09
CA VAL A 152 8.87 9.11 0.50
C VAL A 152 8.08 9.83 1.57
N LEU A 153 6.76 9.84 1.43
CA LEU A 153 5.82 10.39 2.40
C LEU A 153 5.13 9.24 3.14
N SER A 154 5.31 9.17 4.47
CA SER A 154 4.59 8.24 5.33
C SER A 154 3.32 8.88 5.86
N VAL A 155 2.18 8.24 5.58
CA VAL A 155 0.86 8.70 6.02
C VAL A 155 0.45 7.94 7.27
N ARG A 156 0.11 8.67 8.33
CA ARG A 156 -0.44 8.12 9.57
C ARG A 156 -1.88 8.57 9.74
N GLU A 157 -2.72 7.70 10.27
CA GLU A 157 -4.04 8.12 10.73
C GLU A 157 -3.88 9.08 11.90
N LYS A 158 -4.58 10.20 11.85
CA LYS A 158 -4.77 11.07 13.02
C LYS A 158 -5.79 10.40 13.94
N LYS A 159 -5.34 9.56 14.87
CA LYS A 159 -6.17 9.14 15.98
C LYS A 159 -6.32 10.35 16.90
N SER A 160 -7.54 10.58 17.40
CA SER A 160 -7.83 11.66 18.38
C SER A 160 -6.93 11.60 19.63
N ASP A 161 -6.33 10.45 19.92
CA ASP A 161 -5.38 10.25 21.01
C ASP A 161 -3.94 10.69 20.68
N ASP A 162 -3.57 10.86 19.41
CA ASP A 162 -2.22 11.32 19.02
C ASP A 162 -2.00 12.82 19.29
N LEU A 163 -3.08 13.58 19.51
CA LEU A 163 -2.96 14.97 20.00
C LEU A 163 -2.35 15.03 21.39
N ARG A 164 -2.46 13.99 22.21
CA ARG A 164 -1.80 13.88 23.51
C ARG A 164 -0.28 13.77 23.40
N ALA A 165 0.26 13.17 22.34
CA ALA A 165 1.70 13.09 22.10
C ALA A 165 2.31 14.47 21.81
N CYS A 166 1.57 15.36 21.14
CA CYS A 166 1.99 16.74 20.94
C CYS A 166 1.95 17.56 22.24
N MET A 167 0.97 17.34 23.11
CA MET A 167 0.89 17.98 24.44
C MET A 167 2.04 17.54 25.37
N PHE A 168 2.58 16.33 25.22
CA PHE A 168 3.71 15.83 26.02
C PHE A 168 5.02 16.57 25.72
N LEU A 169 5.15 17.15 24.53
CA LEU A 169 6.34 17.95 24.15
C LEU A 169 6.25 19.40 24.67
N GLU A 170 5.05 19.91 24.90
CA GLU A 170 4.85 21.26 25.47
C GLU A 170 5.09 21.29 26.98
N SER A 171 4.76 20.21 27.69
CA SER A 171 4.97 20.11 29.13
C SER A 171 6.44 20.02 29.55
N LYS A 172 7.36 19.68 28.63
CA LYS A 172 8.82 19.64 28.89
C LYS A 172 9.56 20.95 28.57
N LYS A 173 8.89 21.95 28.02
CA LYS A 173 9.49 23.27 27.75
C LYS A 173 9.28 24.27 28.88
N GLY A 174 8.69 23.87 29.99
CA GLY A 174 8.37 24.70 31.15
C GLY A 174 9.14 24.36 32.43
N GLN A 175 10.27 23.62 32.34
CA GLN A 175 11.19 23.40 33.46
C GLN A 175 12.59 23.86 33.14
#